data_70ef54de485e276ecfe4b5b4e7a2108d
#
_entry.id   70ef54de485e276ecfe4b5b4e7a2108d
#
_cell.length_a   1.000
_cell.length_b   1.000
_cell.length_c   1.000
_cell.angle_alpha   90.00
_cell.angle_beta   90.00
_cell.angle_gamma   90.00
#
_symmetry.space_group_name_H-M   'P 1'
#
loop_
_entity.id
_entity.type
_entity.pdbx_description
1 polymer ?
#
loop_
_entity_poly.entity_id
_entity_poly.type
_entity_poly.pdbx_seq_one_letter_code
_entity_poly.pdbx_strand_id
1 'polypeptide(L)'
;MNIPAEFNEIRPYTPEELPQIYEELIADPAFRTVVESVMPGVPFEGLAMKMRQCKTNLEFQKAFFYGLLWDLVKKTANGLTFDCSALSDLTRNYTFISNHRDIILDSAFLSILLIDNGMTTVEIAIGDNLLIYPWIHKLVRVNKSFIVKRGLNMRQKLEASALMSRYMHFAMKEKHENLWIAQR
;
A
#
# COMPACT_ATOMS: atom_id res chain seq x y z
N MET A 1 -8.87 -17.69 -1.33
CA MET A 1 -7.81 -18.00 -0.32
C MET A 1 -8.38 -17.80 1.06
N ASN A 2 -8.14 -18.72 1.99
CA ASN A 2 -8.59 -18.55 3.38
C ASN A 2 -7.51 -17.79 4.18
N ILE A 3 -7.80 -16.54 4.56
CA ILE A 3 -6.88 -15.72 5.36
C ILE A 3 -7.21 -15.94 6.85
N PRO A 4 -6.22 -16.30 7.68
CA PRO A 4 -6.43 -16.45 9.13
C PRO A 4 -7.01 -15.17 9.76
N ALA A 5 -8.04 -15.34 10.59
CA ALA A 5 -8.76 -14.22 11.21
C ALA A 5 -7.87 -13.34 12.10
N GLU A 6 -6.78 -13.90 12.65
CA GLU A 6 -5.81 -13.14 13.46
C GLU A 6 -5.15 -11.98 12.67
N PHE A 7 -5.16 -12.02 11.34
CA PHE A 7 -4.58 -10.97 10.49
C PHE A 7 -5.57 -9.87 10.11
N ASN A 8 -6.86 -10.00 10.40
CA ASN A 8 -7.90 -9.08 9.91
C ASN A 8 -7.67 -7.62 10.26
N GLU A 9 -7.08 -7.33 11.42
CA GLU A 9 -6.79 -5.96 11.85
C GLU A 9 -5.59 -5.33 11.16
N ILE A 10 -4.65 -6.15 10.67
CA ILE A 10 -3.37 -5.64 10.16
C ILE A 10 -3.21 -5.78 8.64
N ARG A 11 -3.84 -6.73 8.00
CA ARG A 11 -3.68 -7.02 6.57
C ARG A 11 -4.30 -5.96 5.64
N PRO A 12 -3.88 -5.85 4.38
CA PRO A 12 -4.64 -5.16 3.33
C PRO A 12 -6.06 -5.74 3.19
N TYR A 13 -6.98 -4.97 2.63
CA TYR A 13 -8.31 -5.48 2.30
C TYR A 13 -8.24 -6.47 1.15
N THR A 14 -9.12 -7.48 1.19
CA THR A 14 -9.29 -8.43 0.08
C THR A 14 -10.15 -7.83 -1.03
N PRO A 15 -10.10 -8.37 -2.26
CA PRO A 15 -10.95 -7.93 -3.35
C PRO A 15 -12.45 -7.90 -3.02
N GLU A 16 -12.92 -8.84 -2.19
CA GLU A 16 -14.32 -8.93 -1.79
C GLU A 16 -14.74 -7.81 -0.82
N GLU A 17 -13.79 -7.27 -0.05
CA GLU A 17 -14.03 -6.17 0.90
C GLU A 17 -13.99 -4.79 0.20
N LEU A 18 -13.26 -4.66 -0.92
CA LEU A 18 -13.02 -3.37 -1.57
C LEU A 18 -14.29 -2.59 -1.92
N PRO A 19 -15.37 -3.19 -2.47
CA PRO A 19 -16.56 -2.44 -2.82
C PRO A 19 -17.17 -1.69 -1.62
N GLN A 20 -17.29 -2.35 -0.47
CA GLN A 20 -17.79 -1.73 0.76
C GLN A 20 -16.86 -0.62 1.24
N ILE A 21 -15.56 -0.88 1.26
CA ILE A 21 -14.56 0.11 1.73
C ILE A 21 -14.51 1.34 0.83
N TYR A 22 -14.71 1.18 -0.48
CA TYR A 22 -14.80 2.32 -1.40
C TYR A 22 -16.02 3.19 -1.08
N GLU A 23 -17.20 2.61 -0.83
CA GLU A 23 -18.37 3.42 -0.45
C GLU A 23 -18.16 4.14 0.88
N GLU A 24 -17.51 3.51 1.86
CA GLU A 24 -17.18 4.14 3.14
C GLU A 24 -16.18 5.30 2.98
N LEU A 25 -15.19 5.17 2.09
CA LEU A 25 -14.25 6.25 1.74
C LEU A 25 -14.95 7.39 0.99
N ILE A 26 -15.78 7.06 0.00
CA ILE A 26 -16.49 8.04 -0.82
C ILE A 26 -17.48 8.86 0.04
N ALA A 27 -18.09 8.23 1.04
CA ALA A 27 -19.02 8.89 1.96
C ALA A 27 -18.32 9.74 3.03
N ASP A 28 -17.00 9.63 3.21
CA ASP A 28 -16.27 10.37 4.24
C ASP A 28 -15.96 11.81 3.78
N PRO A 29 -16.52 12.85 4.47
CA PRO A 29 -16.32 14.25 4.06
C PRO A 29 -14.85 14.70 4.14
N ALA A 30 -14.08 14.18 5.12
CA ALA A 30 -12.68 14.55 5.27
C ALA A 30 -11.82 13.95 4.15
N PHE A 31 -12.10 12.71 3.75
CA PHE A 31 -11.47 12.10 2.57
C PHE A 31 -11.77 12.91 1.31
N ARG A 32 -13.05 13.28 1.08
CA ARG A 32 -13.44 14.12 -0.06
C ARG A 32 -12.69 15.45 -0.09
N THR A 33 -12.65 16.17 1.03
CA THR A 33 -11.96 17.46 1.14
C THR A 33 -10.48 17.35 0.78
N VAL A 34 -9.80 16.31 1.27
CA VAL A 34 -8.38 16.10 0.98
C VAL A 34 -8.16 15.75 -0.49
N VAL A 35 -8.98 14.88 -1.07
CA VAL A 35 -8.88 14.49 -2.49
C VAL A 35 -9.09 15.70 -3.41
N GLU A 36 -10.10 16.52 -3.16
CA GLU A 36 -10.37 17.75 -3.93
C GLU A 36 -9.22 18.77 -3.82
N SER A 37 -8.54 18.82 -2.67
CA SER A 37 -7.36 19.67 -2.46
C SER A 37 -6.10 19.17 -3.20
N VAL A 38 -5.89 17.85 -3.21
CA VAL A 38 -4.69 17.23 -3.83
C VAL A 38 -4.83 17.12 -5.35
N MET A 39 -6.05 16.98 -5.84
CA MET A 39 -6.36 16.82 -7.26
C MET A 39 -7.32 17.94 -7.75
N PRO A 40 -6.92 19.20 -7.71
CA PRO A 40 -7.77 20.31 -8.11
C PRO A 40 -8.16 20.20 -9.58
N GLY A 41 -9.44 20.41 -9.88
CA GLY A 41 -9.98 20.32 -11.24
C GLY A 41 -10.38 18.91 -11.70
N VAL A 42 -10.18 17.89 -10.87
CA VAL A 42 -10.74 16.56 -11.12
C VAL A 42 -12.04 16.38 -10.33
N PRO A 43 -13.21 16.18 -10.98
CA PRO A 43 -14.45 15.98 -10.26
C PRO A 43 -14.42 14.77 -9.34
N PHE A 44 -14.77 14.94 -8.08
CA PHE A 44 -14.75 13.86 -7.08
C PHE A 44 -15.59 12.65 -7.51
N GLU A 45 -16.75 12.90 -8.12
CA GLU A 45 -17.63 11.82 -8.62
C GLU A 45 -16.97 10.95 -9.72
N GLY A 46 -16.10 11.55 -10.54
CA GLY A 46 -15.31 10.81 -11.52
C GLY A 46 -14.27 9.91 -10.85
N LEU A 47 -13.63 10.39 -9.78
CA LEU A 47 -12.72 9.58 -8.98
C LEU A 47 -13.46 8.44 -8.25
N ALA A 48 -14.64 8.73 -7.69
CA ALA A 48 -15.49 7.73 -7.04
C ALA A 48 -15.91 6.62 -8.02
N MET A 49 -16.31 6.98 -9.25
CA MET A 49 -16.62 5.98 -10.29
C MET A 49 -15.39 5.14 -10.62
N LYS A 50 -14.24 5.75 -10.76
CA LYS A 50 -12.96 5.04 -11.03
C LYS A 50 -12.59 4.10 -9.89
N MET A 51 -12.80 4.49 -8.63
CA MET A 51 -12.60 3.61 -7.46
C MET A 51 -13.48 2.36 -7.55
N ARG A 52 -14.78 2.53 -7.82
CA ARG A 52 -15.76 1.42 -7.95
C ARG A 52 -15.42 0.43 -9.06
N GLN A 53 -14.68 0.86 -10.08
CA GLN A 53 -14.25 0.00 -11.18
C GLN A 53 -13.05 -0.87 -10.80
N CYS A 54 -12.25 -0.49 -9.81
CA CYS A 54 -11.09 -1.25 -9.37
C CYS A 54 -11.53 -2.51 -8.59
N LYS A 55 -11.19 -3.68 -9.12
CA LYS A 55 -11.53 -4.98 -8.52
C LYS A 55 -10.45 -5.50 -7.57
N THR A 56 -9.24 -4.98 -7.69
CA THR A 56 -8.08 -5.39 -6.89
C THR A 56 -7.31 -4.18 -6.38
N ASN A 57 -6.55 -4.37 -5.31
CA ASN A 57 -5.65 -3.34 -4.79
C ASN A 57 -4.61 -2.90 -5.85
N LEU A 58 -4.14 -3.82 -6.69
CA LEU A 58 -3.20 -3.50 -7.76
C LEU A 58 -3.85 -2.62 -8.84
N GLU A 59 -5.10 -2.89 -9.21
CA GLU A 59 -5.86 -2.03 -10.13
C GLU A 59 -6.04 -0.62 -9.54
N PHE A 60 -6.37 -0.53 -8.24
CA PHE A 60 -6.45 0.75 -7.54
C PHE A 60 -5.11 1.51 -7.58
N GLN A 61 -4.00 0.86 -7.27
CA GLN A 61 -2.66 1.47 -7.35
C GLN A 61 -2.34 1.97 -8.75
N LYS A 62 -2.59 1.16 -9.78
CA LYS A 62 -2.39 1.56 -11.18
C LYS A 62 -3.29 2.72 -11.59
N ALA A 63 -4.54 2.70 -11.18
CA ALA A 63 -5.53 3.70 -11.55
C ALA A 63 -5.26 5.08 -10.94
N PHE A 64 -4.75 5.14 -9.69
CA PHE A 64 -4.65 6.38 -8.93
C PHE A 64 -3.22 6.87 -8.73
N PHE A 65 -2.25 5.97 -8.61
CA PHE A 65 -0.89 6.36 -8.23
C PHE A 65 0.12 6.26 -9.36
N TYR A 66 0.00 5.27 -10.25
CA TYR A 66 1.04 5.02 -11.27
C TYR A 66 1.31 6.23 -12.16
N GLY A 67 0.28 6.79 -12.81
CA GLY A 67 0.44 7.97 -13.67
C GLY A 67 0.88 9.22 -12.90
N LEU A 68 0.27 9.44 -11.72
CA LEU A 68 0.59 10.57 -10.84
C LEU A 68 2.08 10.57 -10.42
N LEU A 69 2.60 9.41 -10.06
CA LEU A 69 3.99 9.26 -9.63
C LEU A 69 4.97 9.45 -10.81
N TRP A 70 4.65 8.93 -11.99
CA TRP A 70 5.46 9.18 -13.17
C TRP A 70 5.45 10.66 -13.60
N ASP A 71 4.33 11.34 -13.47
CA ASP A 71 4.24 12.78 -13.72
C ASP A 71 5.05 13.57 -12.69
N LEU A 72 5.07 13.14 -11.44
CA LEU A 72 5.93 13.71 -10.40
C LEU A 72 7.41 13.55 -10.77
N VAL A 73 7.84 12.34 -11.11
CA VAL A 73 9.22 12.04 -11.51
C VAL A 73 9.64 12.94 -12.68
N LYS A 74 8.82 13.02 -13.74
CA LYS A 74 9.11 13.86 -14.92
C LYS A 74 9.27 15.35 -14.58
N LYS A 75 8.54 15.84 -13.57
CA LYS A 75 8.58 17.26 -13.18
C LYS A 75 9.70 17.59 -12.20
N THR A 76 10.16 16.64 -11.39
CA THR A 76 11.02 16.93 -10.23
C THR A 76 12.37 16.20 -10.23
N ALA A 77 12.57 15.24 -11.13
CA ALA A 77 13.79 14.43 -11.19
C ALA A 77 14.33 14.32 -12.63
N ASN A 78 15.62 14.10 -12.73
CA ASN A 78 16.29 13.83 -14.03
C ASN A 78 16.06 12.40 -14.52
N GLY A 79 15.37 11.59 -13.78
CA GLY A 79 15.02 10.21 -14.08
C GLY A 79 14.89 9.36 -12.81
N LEU A 80 14.32 8.19 -12.98
CA LEU A 80 14.22 7.14 -11.98
C LEU A 80 14.66 5.84 -12.64
N THR A 81 15.68 5.20 -12.08
CA THR A 81 16.22 3.95 -12.63
C THR A 81 16.10 2.82 -11.63
N PHE A 82 15.96 1.61 -12.13
CA PHE A 82 15.87 0.40 -11.35
C PHE A 82 16.84 -0.65 -11.92
N ASP A 83 17.84 -1.01 -11.13
CA ASP A 83 18.71 -2.13 -11.46
C ASP A 83 18.20 -3.39 -10.75
N CYS A 84 17.66 -4.31 -11.53
CA CYS A 84 17.17 -5.60 -11.07
C CYS A 84 18.13 -6.77 -11.33
N SER A 85 19.39 -6.49 -11.71
CA SER A 85 20.40 -7.53 -12.05
C SER A 85 20.66 -8.52 -10.91
N ALA A 86 20.47 -8.08 -9.64
CA ALA A 86 20.59 -8.94 -8.47
C ALA A 86 19.36 -9.84 -8.21
N LEU A 87 18.23 -9.58 -8.90
CA LEU A 87 17.04 -10.40 -8.79
C LEU A 87 17.14 -11.56 -9.78
N SER A 88 17.40 -12.75 -9.29
CA SER A 88 17.64 -13.93 -10.15
C SER A 88 16.39 -14.39 -10.94
N ASP A 89 15.20 -14.05 -10.45
CA ASP A 89 13.92 -14.48 -11.05
C ASP A 89 12.82 -13.49 -10.72
N LEU A 90 12.40 -12.70 -11.69
CA LEU A 90 11.36 -11.66 -11.53
C LEU A 90 9.95 -12.24 -11.32
N THR A 91 9.76 -13.55 -11.48
CA THR A 91 8.48 -14.23 -11.19
C THR A 91 8.33 -14.59 -9.72
N ARG A 92 9.41 -14.55 -8.95
CA ARG A 92 9.39 -14.79 -7.51
C ARG A 92 8.98 -13.55 -6.74
N ASN A 93 8.52 -13.74 -5.51
CA ASN A 93 8.26 -12.66 -4.57
C ASN A 93 9.48 -12.40 -3.67
N TYR A 94 9.66 -11.13 -3.30
CA TYR A 94 10.81 -10.63 -2.55
C TYR A 94 10.37 -9.80 -1.35
N THR A 95 11.22 -9.76 -0.32
CA THR A 95 11.16 -8.75 0.72
C THR A 95 12.20 -7.67 0.43
N PHE A 96 11.73 -6.47 0.13
CA PHE A 96 12.59 -5.31 -0.08
C PHE A 96 12.78 -4.57 1.25
N ILE A 97 14.03 -4.32 1.62
CA ILE A 97 14.40 -3.57 2.83
C ILE A 97 15.22 -2.37 2.37
N SER A 98 14.79 -1.18 2.75
CA SER A 98 15.49 0.06 2.40
C SER A 98 15.59 1.01 3.59
N ASN A 99 16.49 1.99 3.49
CA ASN A 99 16.44 3.16 4.34
C ASN A 99 15.14 3.92 4.10
N HIS A 100 14.67 4.67 5.11
CA HIS A 100 13.43 5.42 5.04
C HIS A 100 13.71 6.91 5.07
N ARG A 101 13.50 7.57 3.93
CA ARG A 101 13.66 9.01 3.78
C ARG A 101 12.34 9.74 3.62
N ASP A 102 11.39 9.13 2.91
CA ASP A 102 10.08 9.70 2.65
C ASP A 102 8.97 8.68 2.95
N ILE A 103 7.96 9.10 3.71
CA ILE A 103 6.88 8.23 4.19
C ILE A 103 6.08 7.61 3.04
N ILE A 104 5.95 8.34 1.92
CA ILE A 104 5.11 7.94 0.79
C ILE A 104 5.97 7.50 -0.39
N LEU A 105 6.98 8.32 -0.76
CA LEU A 105 7.66 8.16 -2.04
C LEU A 105 8.57 6.93 -2.11
N ASP A 106 9.17 6.50 -1.00
CA ASP A 106 10.09 5.35 -1.04
C ASP A 106 9.38 4.08 -1.55
N SER A 107 8.28 3.70 -0.94
CA SER A 107 7.50 2.52 -1.35
C SER A 107 6.72 2.74 -2.66
N ALA A 108 6.30 3.99 -2.91
CA ALA A 108 5.57 4.35 -4.12
C ALA A 108 6.44 4.24 -5.36
N PHE A 109 7.67 4.78 -5.33
CA PHE A 109 8.61 4.65 -6.45
C PHE A 109 9.03 3.19 -6.67
N LEU A 110 9.30 2.44 -5.61
CA LEU A 110 9.53 1.00 -5.76
C LEU A 110 8.36 0.32 -6.47
N SER A 111 7.12 0.63 -6.07
CA SER A 111 5.93 0.00 -6.68
C SER A 111 5.78 0.29 -8.17
N ILE A 112 6.01 1.54 -8.63
CA ILE A 112 5.93 1.85 -10.08
C ILE A 112 7.06 1.20 -10.88
N LEU A 113 8.26 1.12 -10.31
CA LEU A 113 9.40 0.44 -10.95
C LEU A 113 9.16 -1.07 -11.06
N LEU A 114 8.58 -1.70 -10.06
CA LEU A 114 8.18 -3.11 -10.11
C LEU A 114 7.13 -3.36 -11.20
N ILE A 115 6.11 -2.48 -11.30
CA ILE A 115 5.10 -2.56 -12.38
C ILE A 115 5.76 -2.51 -13.76
N ASP A 116 6.70 -1.58 -13.98
CA ASP A 116 7.37 -1.42 -15.27
C ASP A 116 8.26 -2.61 -15.65
N ASN A 117 8.71 -3.37 -14.65
CA ASN A 117 9.48 -4.59 -14.84
C ASN A 117 8.62 -5.87 -14.82
N GLY A 118 7.30 -5.74 -14.94
CA GLY A 118 6.38 -6.87 -15.00
C GLY A 118 6.15 -7.60 -13.67
N MET A 119 6.60 -7.04 -12.56
CA MET A 119 6.41 -7.59 -11.22
C MET A 119 5.15 -7.05 -10.55
N THR A 120 4.64 -7.76 -9.54
CA THR A 120 3.60 -7.21 -8.66
C THR A 120 4.19 -6.15 -7.73
N THR A 121 3.35 -5.22 -7.29
CA THR A 121 3.72 -4.22 -6.28
C THR A 121 3.96 -4.85 -4.91
N VAL A 122 4.48 -4.06 -3.97
CA VAL A 122 4.74 -4.51 -2.60
C VAL A 122 3.54 -4.34 -1.68
N GLU A 123 3.42 -5.20 -0.67
CA GLU A 123 2.69 -4.86 0.54
C GLU A 123 3.59 -4.05 1.46
N ILE A 124 3.07 -2.93 1.96
CA ILE A 124 3.84 -1.88 2.62
C ILE A 124 3.64 -1.93 4.12
N ALA A 125 4.72 -2.09 4.90
CA ALA A 125 4.65 -1.97 6.36
C ALA A 125 4.45 -0.51 6.78
N ILE A 126 3.32 -0.17 7.41
CA ILE A 126 3.02 1.18 7.88
C ILE A 126 2.70 1.22 9.37
N GLY A 127 3.27 2.17 10.10
CA GLY A 127 3.01 2.36 11.54
C GLY A 127 1.61 2.94 11.79
N ASP A 128 0.87 2.38 12.75
CA ASP A 128 -0.47 2.86 13.13
C ASP A 128 -0.47 4.29 13.69
N ASN A 129 0.65 4.78 14.18
CA ASN A 129 0.82 6.18 14.61
C ASN A 129 0.65 7.21 13.47
N LEU A 130 0.68 6.80 12.21
CA LEU A 130 0.42 7.64 11.05
C LEU A 130 -1.07 7.67 10.66
N LEU A 131 -1.87 6.80 11.23
CA LEU A 131 -3.27 6.56 10.86
C LEU A 131 -4.23 7.34 11.76
N ILE A 132 -4.04 8.66 11.82
CA ILE A 132 -4.75 9.56 12.75
C ILE A 132 -6.24 9.74 12.42
N TYR A 133 -6.67 9.46 11.19
CA TYR A 133 -8.07 9.51 10.77
C TYR A 133 -8.54 8.14 10.25
N PRO A 134 -9.82 7.78 10.49
CA PRO A 134 -10.38 6.50 10.04
C PRO A 134 -10.25 6.27 8.53
N TRP A 135 -10.42 7.30 7.71
CA TRP A 135 -10.28 7.19 6.26
C TRP A 135 -8.84 6.91 5.82
N ILE A 136 -7.83 7.43 6.54
CA ILE A 136 -6.41 7.09 6.24
C ILE A 136 -6.17 5.62 6.49
N HIS A 137 -6.67 5.07 7.60
CA HIS A 137 -6.56 3.65 7.92
C HIS A 137 -7.15 2.77 6.80
N LYS A 138 -8.31 3.17 6.25
CA LYS A 138 -8.93 2.46 5.12
C LYS A 138 -8.10 2.61 3.84
N LEU A 139 -7.71 3.84 3.50
CA LEU A 139 -6.99 4.13 2.26
C LEU A 139 -5.65 3.38 2.16
N VAL A 140 -4.85 3.36 3.23
CA VAL A 140 -3.57 2.65 3.21
C VAL A 140 -3.74 1.15 3.04
N ARG A 141 -4.77 0.55 3.65
CA ARG A 141 -5.07 -0.88 3.48
C ARG A 141 -5.61 -1.21 2.09
N VAL A 142 -6.37 -0.31 1.46
CA VAL A 142 -6.70 -0.37 0.04
C VAL A 142 -5.43 -0.33 -0.81
N ASN A 143 -4.45 0.50 -0.42
CA ASN A 143 -3.15 0.64 -1.10
C ASN A 143 -2.14 -0.44 -0.69
N LYS A 144 -2.58 -1.66 -0.38
CA LYS A 144 -1.74 -2.81 -0.01
C LYS A 144 -0.84 -2.60 1.21
N SER A 145 -1.21 -1.72 2.17
CA SER A 145 -0.41 -1.59 3.39
C SER A 145 -0.90 -2.54 4.48
N PHE A 146 0.05 -3.13 5.22
CA PHE A 146 -0.23 -3.82 6.47
C PHE A 146 0.25 -3.01 7.67
N ILE A 147 -0.49 -3.11 8.78
CA ILE A 147 -0.36 -2.22 9.92
C ILE A 147 0.65 -2.76 10.94
N VAL A 148 1.62 -1.92 11.29
CA VAL A 148 2.61 -2.17 12.35
C VAL A 148 2.19 -1.42 13.60
N LYS A 149 1.80 -2.14 14.64
CA LYS A 149 1.39 -1.55 15.92
C LYS A 149 2.55 -0.86 16.62
N ARG A 150 2.34 0.38 17.07
CA ARG A 150 3.32 1.23 17.76
C ARG A 150 2.84 1.60 19.16
N GLY A 151 3.68 2.25 19.94
CA GLY A 151 3.28 2.74 21.28
C GLY A 151 2.98 1.67 22.33
N LEU A 152 3.37 0.42 22.10
CA LEU A 152 3.05 -0.74 22.92
C LEU A 152 4.06 -0.93 24.07
N ASN A 153 3.62 -1.52 25.20
CA ASN A 153 4.50 -2.01 26.23
C ASN A 153 5.31 -3.24 25.75
N MET A 154 6.31 -3.69 26.55
CA MET A 154 7.22 -4.77 26.13
C MET A 154 6.50 -6.07 25.75
N ARG A 155 5.52 -6.51 26.57
CA ARG A 155 4.76 -7.73 26.29
C ARG A 155 3.96 -7.61 25.01
N GLN A 156 3.22 -6.51 24.85
CA GLN A 156 2.44 -6.21 23.65
C GLN A 156 3.32 -6.10 22.40
N LYS A 157 4.55 -5.53 22.52
CA LYS A 157 5.52 -5.49 21.42
C LYS A 157 5.92 -6.88 20.95
N LEU A 158 6.16 -7.81 21.86
CA LEU A 158 6.51 -9.19 21.52
C LEU A 158 5.35 -9.88 20.80
N GLU A 159 4.13 -9.75 21.33
CA GLU A 159 2.92 -10.33 20.72
C GLU A 159 2.65 -9.74 19.32
N ALA A 160 2.72 -8.41 19.17
CA ALA A 160 2.55 -7.73 17.89
C ALA A 160 3.65 -8.07 16.87
N SER A 161 4.91 -8.20 17.32
CA SER A 161 6.02 -8.60 16.45
C SER A 161 5.87 -10.04 15.97
N ALA A 162 5.42 -10.94 16.85
CA ALA A 162 5.14 -12.33 16.48
C ALA A 162 3.98 -12.42 15.47
N LEU A 163 2.90 -11.66 15.68
CA LEU A 163 1.77 -11.57 14.75
C LEU A 163 2.23 -11.03 13.38
N MET A 164 2.99 -9.94 13.36
CA MET A 164 3.52 -9.35 12.14
C MET A 164 4.44 -10.33 11.39
N SER A 165 5.32 -11.03 12.10
CA SER A 165 6.21 -12.04 11.51
C SER A 165 5.41 -13.18 10.85
N ARG A 166 4.36 -13.68 11.52
CA ARG A 166 3.47 -14.69 10.94
C ARG A 166 2.73 -14.16 9.71
N TYR A 167 2.24 -12.90 9.79
CA TYR A 167 1.59 -12.27 8.65
C TYR A 167 2.53 -12.15 7.44
N MET A 168 3.75 -11.66 7.64
CA MET A 168 4.73 -11.52 6.56
C MET A 168 5.08 -12.89 5.93
N HIS A 169 5.23 -13.92 6.77
CA HIS A 169 5.43 -15.29 6.27
C HIS A 169 4.24 -15.76 5.42
N PHE A 170 3.02 -15.53 5.89
CA PHE A 170 1.79 -15.85 5.16
C PHE A 170 1.69 -15.08 3.84
N ALA A 171 1.97 -13.77 3.85
CA ALA A 171 1.95 -12.93 2.66
C ALA A 171 2.95 -13.41 1.60
N MET A 172 4.15 -13.81 2.02
CA MET A 172 5.21 -14.32 1.13
C MET A 172 4.90 -15.73 0.60
N LYS A 173 4.44 -16.65 1.45
CA LYS A 173 4.34 -18.08 1.14
C LYS A 173 3.00 -18.49 0.54
N GLU A 174 1.91 -17.90 1.04
CA GLU A 174 0.55 -18.29 0.66
C GLU A 174 -0.08 -17.28 -0.33
N LYS A 175 0.13 -15.97 -0.11
CA LYS A 175 -0.38 -14.93 -1.01
C LYS A 175 0.55 -14.66 -2.20
N HIS A 176 1.81 -15.06 -2.13
CA HIS A 176 2.85 -14.77 -3.11
C HIS A 176 3.04 -13.27 -3.36
N GLU A 177 2.98 -12.45 -2.31
CA GLU A 177 3.13 -11.00 -2.38
C GLU A 177 4.58 -10.58 -2.13
N ASN A 178 5.01 -9.51 -2.80
CA ASN A 178 6.22 -8.79 -2.43
C ASN A 178 5.96 -7.96 -1.16
N LEU A 179 6.98 -7.81 -0.32
CA LEU A 179 6.91 -6.99 0.89
C LEU A 179 7.92 -5.84 0.82
N TRP A 180 7.56 -4.69 1.39
CA TRP A 180 8.50 -3.60 1.64
C TRP A 180 8.49 -3.18 3.11
N ILE A 181 9.70 -3.10 3.68
CA ILE A 181 9.94 -2.72 5.07
C ILE A 181 11.00 -1.61 5.10
N ALA A 182 10.66 -0.51 5.77
CA ALA A 182 11.61 0.54 6.05
C ALA A 182 12.49 0.19 7.24
N GLN A 183 13.80 0.36 7.09
CA GLN A 183 14.77 0.29 8.16
C GLN A 183 15.15 1.71 8.61
N ARG A 184 15.18 1.93 9.92
CA ARG A 184 15.68 3.18 10.52
C ARG A 184 17.16 3.11 10.79
#